data_8817a624317a64d3c85b42d7e7cf3deb
#
_entry.id   8817a624317a64d3c85b42d7e7cf3deb
#
_cell.length_a   1.000
_cell.length_b   1.000
_cell.length_c   1.000
_cell.angle_alpha   90.00
_cell.angle_beta   90.00
_cell.angle_gamma   90.00
#
_symmetry.space_group_name_H-M   'P 1'
#
loop_
_entity.id
_entity.type
_entity.pdbx_description
1 polymer ?
#
loop_
_entity_poly.entity_id
_entity_poly.type
_entity_poly.pdbx_seq_one_letter_code
_entity_poly.pdbx_strand_id
1 'polypeptide(L)'
;MRNLLWILSGVLLVTACNNISSSDGNEDVLSFVNPFIGNADNGHTFPGSCVPFGFIQASPETGNDEWKYCSGFNIADDSIMGFAQNHLNGTGCPDLGDVLIFPFSGDVKNGIYKSAYDKATQTASPAYYKVKLTDSDIDVEVTATQRTAYYVCTYNSDAPARMLLDMQSGVVYNQDHLKTHVLYADMNMPDNWTITGHQEVKNWVRRHFFYVVKFDKPYTVKEVLPAREGEKAKRMILEFDLEPGESVQIKVALSTVGIEGAQSALLTESLDWDFEAVKKESQDLWRELLSKVSVSGTKEQKTNFYTSLYHLYIQPNDIADIDGKYRGVNDSVFVSKSGTYYSTFSLWDTYRAAHPLYTILIPKRVPGMINSLLDYQKVQGHLPVWTLWDKETYCMIANHAVPVVVDAYLKGFKGFSPEDAYNAIKASLTVSHKKSDWETYDKYGYYPFDITTVESVSRTLESAYDDYCAAQMAKAMGKDKDYEFFMKRASAYKSLFDPGTKLMRGKDSKGKWRFPFNPFLLSHAASCGGDYTEGNAWQYTWHVQHDVAGLIDLMGGKESFAMKLDSLFMLDTIAENTGFVSDVSGFIGQYAHCLLYTSDAADDGE
;
A
#
# COMPACT_ATOMS: atom_id res chain seq x y z
N MET A 1 -8.06 -53.63 -20.01
CA MET A 1 -9.20 -53.25 -19.18
C MET A 1 -8.73 -52.43 -17.98
N ARG A 2 -8.06 -51.27 -18.21
CA ARG A 2 -7.55 -50.41 -17.11
C ARG A 2 -7.66 -48.91 -17.39
N ASN A 3 -8.37 -48.51 -18.46
CA ASN A 3 -8.54 -47.09 -18.87
C ASN A 3 -10.00 -46.64 -18.89
N LEU A 4 -10.93 -47.34 -18.21
CA LEU A 4 -12.35 -47.00 -18.20
C LEU A 4 -12.87 -46.48 -16.83
N LEU A 5 -12.01 -46.34 -15.81
CA LEU A 5 -12.42 -45.94 -14.47
C LEU A 5 -12.15 -44.45 -14.13
N TRP A 6 -11.55 -43.69 -15.03
CA TRP A 6 -11.25 -42.27 -14.81
C TRP A 6 -12.24 -41.30 -15.44
N ILE A 7 -13.21 -41.80 -16.21
CA ILE A 7 -14.23 -40.95 -16.87
C ILE A 7 -15.53 -40.83 -16.03
N LEU A 8 -15.74 -41.70 -15.05
CA LEU A 8 -16.95 -41.65 -14.19
C LEU A 8 -16.80 -40.81 -12.91
N SER A 9 -15.60 -40.40 -12.54
CA SER A 9 -15.38 -39.54 -11.38
C SER A 9 -15.47 -38.02 -11.68
N GLY A 10 -15.47 -37.66 -12.97
CA GLY A 10 -15.56 -36.27 -13.42
C GLY A 10 -16.99 -35.73 -13.63
N VAL A 11 -17.98 -36.62 -13.67
CA VAL A 11 -19.37 -36.25 -14.01
C VAL A 11 -20.25 -36.07 -12.76
N LEU A 12 -19.82 -36.52 -11.59
CA LEU A 12 -20.58 -36.45 -10.34
C LEU A 12 -20.35 -35.14 -9.53
N LEU A 13 -19.42 -34.26 -9.97
CA LEU A 13 -19.16 -32.96 -9.33
C LEU A 13 -19.87 -31.77 -10.03
N VAL A 14 -20.55 -31.99 -11.16
CA VAL A 14 -21.24 -30.92 -11.90
C VAL A 14 -22.75 -30.85 -11.60
N THR A 15 -23.32 -31.85 -10.91
CA THR A 15 -24.75 -31.90 -10.63
C THR A 15 -25.16 -31.39 -9.24
N ALA A 16 -24.23 -30.90 -8.42
CA ALA A 16 -24.55 -30.32 -7.10
C ALA A 16 -24.70 -28.78 -7.10
N CYS A 17 -24.57 -28.11 -8.25
CA CYS A 17 -24.66 -26.65 -8.37
C CYS A 17 -25.95 -26.13 -9.05
N ASN A 18 -26.95 -26.96 -9.25
CA ASN A 18 -28.19 -26.51 -9.89
C ASN A 18 -29.39 -26.57 -8.94
N ASN A 19 -29.36 -25.80 -7.86
CA ASN A 19 -30.57 -25.33 -7.16
C ASN A 19 -30.20 -24.21 -6.16
N ILE A 20 -29.51 -23.16 -6.63
CA ILE A 20 -29.54 -21.87 -5.95
C ILE A 20 -30.57 -21.06 -6.74
N SER A 21 -31.75 -20.89 -6.15
CA SER A 21 -32.78 -19.99 -6.66
C SER A 21 -32.16 -18.59 -6.83
N SER A 22 -32.05 -18.13 -8.06
CA SER A 22 -31.71 -16.75 -8.41
C SER A 22 -32.85 -15.82 -7.95
N SER A 23 -32.77 -15.37 -6.71
CA SER A 23 -33.62 -14.30 -6.17
C SER A 23 -32.78 -13.11 -5.65
N ASP A 24 -31.51 -13.01 -6.00
CA ASP A 24 -30.75 -11.78 -5.78
C ASP A 24 -30.94 -10.90 -7.03
N GLY A 25 -31.93 -10.02 -6.98
CA GLY A 25 -32.04 -8.90 -7.89
C GLY A 25 -30.73 -8.11 -7.87
N ASN A 26 -30.32 -7.71 -9.04
CA ASN A 26 -29.14 -6.96 -9.47
C ASN A 26 -28.68 -5.86 -8.47
N GLU A 27 -28.20 -6.26 -7.27
CA GLU A 27 -27.62 -5.31 -6.31
C GLU A 27 -26.28 -4.82 -6.88
N ASP A 28 -26.10 -3.50 -6.94
CA ASP A 28 -24.84 -2.90 -7.37
C ASP A 28 -23.73 -3.30 -6.38
N VAL A 29 -22.69 -3.95 -6.87
CA VAL A 29 -21.54 -4.40 -6.06
C VAL A 29 -20.91 -3.26 -5.25
N LEU A 30 -20.97 -2.02 -5.74
CA LEU A 30 -20.45 -0.86 -5.02
C LEU A 30 -21.20 -0.59 -3.72
N SER A 31 -22.47 -1.02 -3.60
CA SER A 31 -23.28 -0.85 -2.38
C SER A 31 -22.78 -1.68 -1.20
N PHE A 32 -21.90 -2.65 -1.45
CA PHE A 32 -21.26 -3.46 -0.42
C PHE A 32 -19.90 -2.91 0.01
N VAL A 33 -19.34 -1.93 -0.67
CA VAL A 33 -18.06 -1.33 -0.27
C VAL A 33 -18.30 -0.23 0.76
N ASN A 34 -17.64 -0.36 1.91
CA ASN A 34 -17.64 0.67 2.94
C ASN A 34 -16.22 1.24 3.12
N PRO A 35 -15.88 2.39 2.50
CA PRO A 35 -14.55 2.98 2.61
C PRO A 35 -14.19 3.48 4.02
N PHE A 36 -15.14 3.48 4.97
CA PHE A 36 -14.85 3.84 6.37
C PHE A 36 -14.24 2.70 7.19
N ILE A 37 -14.30 1.46 6.70
CA ILE A 37 -13.62 0.34 7.36
C ILE A 37 -12.10 0.57 7.30
N GLY A 38 -11.42 0.52 8.44
CA GLY A 38 -10.00 0.79 8.57
C GLY A 38 -9.63 2.25 8.84
N ASN A 39 -10.61 3.16 9.03
CA ASN A 39 -10.34 4.58 9.27
C ASN A 39 -10.27 4.93 10.78
N ALA A 40 -10.39 3.94 11.66
CA ALA A 40 -10.25 4.11 13.10
C ALA A 40 -8.85 3.72 13.57
N ASP A 41 -8.46 4.21 14.73
CA ASP A 41 -7.21 3.88 15.43
C ASP A 41 -6.00 3.81 14.50
N ASN A 42 -5.44 2.62 14.30
CA ASN A 42 -4.27 2.35 13.47
C ASN A 42 -4.61 1.55 12.18
N GLY A 43 -5.84 1.59 11.71
CA GLY A 43 -6.21 0.90 10.47
C GLY A 43 -5.60 1.52 9.20
N HIS A 44 -5.23 2.80 9.26
CA HIS A 44 -4.47 3.52 8.23
C HIS A 44 -5.09 3.48 6.83
N THR A 45 -6.42 3.52 6.75
CA THR A 45 -7.15 3.68 5.49
C THR A 45 -7.77 5.07 5.38
N PHE A 46 -8.21 5.46 4.19
CA PHE A 46 -8.83 6.74 3.94
C PHE A 46 -10.21 6.58 3.27
N PRO A 47 -11.19 7.46 3.56
CA PRO A 47 -12.54 7.36 2.99
C PRO A 47 -12.70 8.04 1.64
N GLY A 48 -11.66 8.72 1.16
CA GLY A 48 -11.72 9.59 -0.01
C GLY A 48 -11.83 8.84 -1.33
N SER A 49 -11.79 9.60 -2.43
CA SER A 49 -11.99 9.10 -3.78
C SER A 49 -10.69 8.69 -4.45
N CYS A 50 -10.71 7.52 -5.08
CA CYS A 50 -9.66 7.04 -5.98
C CYS A 50 -10.27 6.11 -7.04
N VAL A 51 -9.50 5.79 -8.08
CA VAL A 51 -9.79 4.70 -9.01
C VAL A 51 -8.82 3.53 -8.79
N PRO A 52 -9.11 2.33 -9.30
CA PRO A 52 -8.22 1.18 -9.11
C PRO A 52 -6.80 1.46 -9.59
N PHE A 53 -5.81 1.29 -8.69
CA PHE A 53 -4.40 1.55 -8.95
C PHE A 53 -4.09 2.99 -9.37
N GLY A 54 -4.97 3.95 -9.03
CA GLY A 54 -4.86 5.35 -9.39
C GLY A 54 -3.65 6.04 -8.77
N PHE A 55 -3.16 7.09 -9.43
CA PHE A 55 -2.13 7.96 -8.90
C PHE A 55 -2.69 8.93 -7.85
N ILE A 56 -3.99 9.25 -7.96
CA ILE A 56 -4.73 10.12 -7.03
C ILE A 56 -5.48 9.30 -5.99
N GLN A 57 -5.37 9.72 -4.73
CA GLN A 57 -6.19 9.32 -3.59
C GLN A 57 -6.65 10.60 -2.89
N ALA A 58 -7.69 11.24 -3.44
CA ALA A 58 -8.19 12.52 -2.95
C ALA A 58 -9.07 12.31 -1.71
N SER A 59 -8.59 12.73 -0.54
CA SER A 59 -9.22 12.41 0.74
C SER A 59 -9.17 13.59 1.71
N PRO A 60 -10.14 13.70 2.65
CA PRO A 60 -10.01 14.61 3.77
C PRO A 60 -8.86 14.22 4.68
N GLU A 61 -8.24 15.23 5.30
CA GLU A 61 -7.29 15.08 6.40
C GLU A 61 -7.88 15.60 7.71
N THR A 62 -7.76 14.81 8.79
CA THR A 62 -8.17 15.19 10.13
C THR A 62 -6.99 15.43 11.05
N GLY A 63 -5.82 14.89 10.70
CA GLY A 63 -4.55 15.09 11.37
C GLY A 63 -3.38 14.62 10.51
N ASN A 64 -2.15 14.92 10.91
CA ASN A 64 -0.98 14.69 10.07
C ASN A 64 0.35 14.43 10.80
N ASP A 65 0.35 14.28 12.13
CA ASP A 65 1.59 14.24 12.93
C ASP A 65 1.66 13.16 14.01
N GLU A 66 0.71 12.24 13.99
CA GLU A 66 0.69 11.04 14.85
C GLU A 66 0.58 9.78 14.00
N TRP A 67 0.94 8.65 14.59
CA TRP A 67 0.87 7.33 13.93
C TRP A 67 -0.50 7.00 13.35
N LYS A 68 -1.58 7.29 14.08
CA LYS A 68 -2.96 7.05 13.63
C LYS A 68 -3.35 7.81 12.36
N TYR A 69 -2.53 8.79 11.94
CA TYR A 69 -2.77 9.59 10.73
C TYR A 69 -1.92 9.17 9.52
N CYS A 70 -1.34 7.96 9.48
CA CYS A 70 -0.54 7.53 8.33
C CYS A 70 -1.28 7.64 6.98
N SER A 71 -2.62 7.64 6.99
CA SER A 71 -3.46 7.92 5.80
C SER A 71 -4.22 9.26 5.88
N GLY A 72 -3.80 10.18 6.74
CA GLY A 72 -4.35 11.54 6.87
C GLY A 72 -5.70 11.64 7.59
N PHE A 73 -6.48 10.58 7.70
CA PHE A 73 -7.83 10.60 8.23
C PHE A 73 -8.01 9.64 9.42
N ASN A 74 -8.73 10.10 10.45
CA ASN A 74 -9.22 9.23 11.51
C ASN A 74 -10.70 9.58 11.80
N ILE A 75 -11.58 8.59 11.75
CA ILE A 75 -13.03 8.76 11.89
C ILE A 75 -13.46 9.26 13.28
N ALA A 76 -12.62 9.10 14.30
CA ALA A 76 -12.89 9.60 15.65
C ALA A 76 -12.83 11.12 15.76
N ASP A 77 -12.10 11.80 14.87
CA ASP A 77 -11.89 13.23 14.91
C ASP A 77 -13.14 14.02 14.51
N ASP A 78 -13.23 15.27 14.98
CA ASP A 78 -14.38 16.16 14.82
C ASP A 78 -14.12 17.34 13.86
N SER A 79 -12.92 17.42 13.26
CA SER A 79 -12.57 18.51 12.35
C SER A 79 -11.72 18.03 11.19
N ILE A 80 -11.96 18.62 10.00
CA ILE A 80 -11.20 18.42 8.78
C ILE A 80 -10.26 19.61 8.56
N MET A 81 -8.99 19.33 8.26
CA MET A 81 -7.94 20.31 7.98
C MET A 81 -7.88 20.70 6.50
N GLY A 82 -8.44 19.89 5.62
CA GLY A 82 -8.47 20.08 4.18
C GLY A 82 -8.55 18.74 3.44
N PHE A 83 -8.26 18.79 2.15
CA PHE A 83 -8.31 17.64 1.25
C PHE A 83 -7.00 17.56 0.48
N ALA A 84 -6.21 16.54 0.74
CA ALA A 84 -4.96 16.28 0.03
C ALA A 84 -5.18 15.32 -1.15
N GLN A 85 -4.20 15.25 -2.08
CA GLN A 85 -4.40 14.57 -3.35
C GLN A 85 -3.85 13.15 -3.39
N ASN A 86 -3.02 12.77 -2.42
CA ASN A 86 -2.39 11.47 -2.37
C ASN A 86 -2.28 10.95 -0.92
N HIS A 87 -2.57 9.68 -0.74
CA HIS A 87 -2.52 9.01 0.57
C HIS A 87 -2.00 7.59 0.42
N LEU A 88 -1.34 7.10 1.48
CA LEU A 88 -1.08 5.68 1.66
C LEU A 88 -2.37 4.98 2.13
N ASN A 89 -2.45 3.68 1.91
CA ASN A 89 -3.58 2.85 2.36
C ASN A 89 -3.06 1.61 3.06
N GLY A 90 -3.44 1.43 4.33
CA GLY A 90 -3.03 0.30 5.15
C GLY A 90 -1.53 0.28 5.49
N THR A 91 -0.82 1.38 5.37
CA THR A 91 0.64 1.46 5.58
C THR A 91 0.95 2.20 6.88
N GLY A 92 1.64 1.54 7.78
CA GLY A 92 2.08 2.09 9.05
C GLY A 92 3.31 3.00 8.94
N CYS A 93 3.34 3.90 7.98
CA CYS A 93 4.41 4.88 7.82
C CYS A 93 3.84 6.22 7.34
N PRO A 94 4.10 7.32 8.05
CA PRO A 94 3.58 8.62 7.67
C PRO A 94 4.36 9.17 6.46
N ASP A 95 3.67 9.35 5.34
CA ASP A 95 4.13 10.05 4.15
C ASP A 95 2.93 10.45 3.27
N LEU A 96 3.16 11.19 2.19
CA LEU A 96 2.15 11.75 1.30
C LEU A 96 1.31 12.86 1.98
N GLY A 97 0.03 13.06 1.63
CA GLY A 97 -0.79 14.17 2.11
C GLY A 97 -0.46 15.49 1.42
N ASP A 98 0.00 15.42 0.17
CA ASP A 98 0.50 16.57 -0.59
C ASP A 98 -0.61 17.35 -1.31
N VAL A 99 -0.33 18.64 -1.60
CA VAL A 99 -1.23 19.56 -2.33
C VAL A 99 -2.61 19.65 -1.67
N LEU A 100 -2.64 20.20 -0.47
CA LEU A 100 -3.90 20.34 0.26
C LEU A 100 -4.69 21.56 -0.22
N ILE A 101 -5.98 21.35 -0.42
CA ILE A 101 -6.98 22.40 -0.60
C ILE A 101 -7.91 22.43 0.62
N PHE A 102 -8.23 23.64 1.12
CA PHE A 102 -9.20 23.79 2.20
C PHE A 102 -10.18 24.92 1.87
N PRO A 103 -11.43 24.61 1.51
CA PRO A 103 -12.48 25.60 1.31
C PRO A 103 -12.98 26.12 2.65
N PHE A 104 -13.16 27.44 2.77
CA PHE A 104 -13.69 28.08 3.96
C PHE A 104 -14.43 29.39 3.63
N SER A 105 -15.29 29.85 4.54
CA SER A 105 -16.05 31.10 4.39
C SER A 105 -15.58 32.13 5.42
N GLY A 106 -15.43 33.39 4.98
CA GLY A 106 -15.01 34.48 5.87
C GLY A 106 -13.57 34.39 6.37
N ASP A 107 -13.32 34.81 7.59
CA ASP A 107 -11.99 34.82 8.19
C ASP A 107 -11.80 33.62 9.13
N VAL A 108 -10.64 32.98 9.08
CA VAL A 108 -10.28 31.92 10.03
C VAL A 108 -9.87 32.46 11.38
N LYS A 109 -10.27 31.77 12.45
CA LYS A 109 -9.90 32.15 13.81
C LYS A 109 -8.43 31.79 14.09
N ASN A 110 -7.64 32.76 14.55
CA ASN A 110 -6.25 32.55 14.99
C ASN A 110 -5.32 31.95 13.95
N GLY A 111 -5.64 32.06 12.65
CA GLY A 111 -4.82 31.46 11.57
C GLY A 111 -4.85 29.92 11.54
N ILE A 112 -5.85 29.31 12.16
CA ILE A 112 -6.05 27.85 12.17
C ILE A 112 -7.02 27.48 11.05
N TYR A 113 -6.50 26.82 10.02
CA TYR A 113 -7.27 26.38 8.85
C TYR A 113 -7.78 24.95 9.10
N LYS A 114 -8.98 24.86 9.67
CA LYS A 114 -9.76 23.63 9.84
C LYS A 114 -11.22 23.98 10.09
N SER A 115 -12.11 23.06 9.83
CA SER A 115 -13.54 23.18 10.11
C SER A 115 -14.05 21.94 10.82
N ALA A 116 -14.93 22.15 11.80
CA ALA A 116 -15.78 21.07 12.25
C ALA A 116 -16.61 20.53 11.07
N TYR A 117 -16.99 19.26 11.11
CA TYR A 117 -17.82 18.66 10.09
C TYR A 117 -18.95 17.82 10.69
N ASP A 118 -20.03 17.67 9.95
CA ASP A 118 -21.17 16.87 10.37
C ASP A 118 -21.00 15.42 9.88
N LYS A 119 -20.64 14.52 10.80
CA LYS A 119 -20.46 13.08 10.51
C LYS A 119 -21.73 12.44 9.91
N ALA A 120 -22.92 12.95 10.22
CA ALA A 120 -24.17 12.44 9.66
C ALA A 120 -24.35 12.76 8.17
N THR A 121 -23.65 13.78 7.66
CA THR A 121 -23.65 14.14 6.23
C THR A 121 -22.56 13.46 5.44
N GLN A 122 -21.63 12.80 6.13
CA GLN A 122 -20.49 12.12 5.51
C GLN A 122 -20.97 10.90 4.72
N THR A 123 -20.57 10.83 3.47
CA THR A 123 -20.87 9.70 2.58
C THR A 123 -19.60 9.32 1.81
N ALA A 124 -19.28 8.04 1.81
CA ALA A 124 -18.19 7.48 1.01
C ALA A 124 -18.67 6.26 0.22
N SER A 125 -18.19 6.15 -0.99
CA SER A 125 -18.32 4.96 -1.84
C SER A 125 -17.13 4.92 -2.81
N PRO A 126 -16.84 3.81 -3.49
CA PRO A 126 -15.78 3.81 -4.49
C PRO A 126 -15.91 4.99 -5.46
N ALA A 127 -14.82 5.73 -5.65
CA ALA A 127 -14.72 6.93 -6.47
C ALA A 127 -15.62 8.12 -6.05
N TYR A 128 -16.07 8.19 -4.80
CA TYR A 128 -16.88 9.32 -4.32
C TYR A 128 -16.77 9.50 -2.82
N TYR A 129 -16.65 10.78 -2.39
CA TYR A 129 -16.75 11.20 -1.00
C TYR A 129 -17.50 12.54 -0.92
N LYS A 130 -18.30 12.71 0.14
CA LYS A 130 -19.03 13.94 0.44
C LYS A 130 -19.03 14.21 1.93
N VAL A 131 -18.99 15.51 2.30
CA VAL A 131 -19.11 15.98 3.69
C VAL A 131 -19.57 17.42 3.74
N LYS A 132 -20.22 17.82 4.84
CA LYS A 132 -20.52 19.22 5.15
C LYS A 132 -19.53 19.74 6.20
N LEU A 133 -18.81 20.81 5.86
CA LEU A 133 -17.96 21.60 6.77
C LEU A 133 -18.85 22.61 7.50
N THR A 134 -19.06 22.42 8.81
CA THR A 134 -20.09 23.15 9.55
C THR A 134 -19.68 24.55 9.97
N ASP A 135 -18.38 24.78 10.28
CA ASP A 135 -17.90 26.12 10.66
C ASP A 135 -17.93 27.10 9.48
N SER A 136 -17.80 26.58 8.27
CA SER A 136 -17.77 27.35 7.01
C SER A 136 -19.07 27.28 6.23
N ASP A 137 -20.01 26.42 6.62
CA ASP A 137 -21.28 26.13 5.91
C ASP A 137 -21.04 25.77 4.43
N ILE A 138 -20.15 24.82 4.19
CA ILE A 138 -19.75 24.40 2.84
C ILE A 138 -20.00 22.91 2.68
N ASP A 139 -20.68 22.53 1.59
CA ASP A 139 -20.75 21.14 1.14
C ASP A 139 -19.59 20.86 0.20
N VAL A 140 -18.82 19.81 0.50
CA VAL A 140 -17.68 19.36 -0.33
C VAL A 140 -17.98 17.98 -0.89
N GLU A 141 -17.89 17.85 -2.21
CA GLU A 141 -17.96 16.57 -2.93
C GLU A 141 -16.65 16.34 -3.68
N VAL A 142 -16.18 15.11 -3.73
CA VAL A 142 -14.96 14.75 -4.48
C VAL A 142 -15.12 13.44 -5.22
N THR A 143 -14.65 13.43 -6.45
CA THR A 143 -14.39 12.23 -7.27
C THR A 143 -12.96 12.29 -7.81
N ALA A 144 -12.46 11.20 -8.38
CA ALA A 144 -11.11 11.15 -8.92
C ALA A 144 -11.06 10.26 -10.17
N THR A 145 -10.19 10.62 -11.10
CA THR A 145 -9.71 9.79 -12.20
C THR A 145 -8.33 9.20 -11.86
N GLN A 146 -7.65 8.64 -12.83
CA GLN A 146 -6.30 8.07 -12.65
C GLN A 146 -5.29 9.10 -12.09
N ARG A 147 -5.33 10.36 -12.59
CA ARG A 147 -4.33 11.40 -12.30
C ARG A 147 -4.92 12.74 -11.89
N THR A 148 -6.24 12.84 -11.78
CA THR A 148 -6.94 14.09 -11.50
C THR A 148 -7.98 13.89 -10.39
N ALA A 149 -7.90 14.71 -9.34
CA ALA A 149 -8.99 14.87 -8.36
C ALA A 149 -9.96 15.94 -8.87
N TYR A 150 -11.25 15.75 -8.64
CA TYR A 150 -12.29 16.68 -9.04
C TYR A 150 -13.23 16.96 -7.87
N TYR A 151 -13.31 18.22 -7.47
CA TYR A 151 -14.09 18.70 -6.33
C TYR A 151 -15.24 19.62 -6.78
N VAL A 152 -16.35 19.58 -6.03
CA VAL A 152 -17.42 20.58 -6.03
C VAL A 152 -17.55 21.11 -4.60
N CYS A 153 -17.30 22.42 -4.42
CA CYS A 153 -17.44 23.08 -3.14
C CYS A 153 -18.59 24.08 -3.23
N THR A 154 -19.71 23.82 -2.53
CA THR A 154 -20.90 24.67 -2.50
C THR A 154 -20.88 25.54 -1.25
N TYR A 155 -20.84 26.86 -1.42
CA TYR A 155 -20.77 27.85 -0.35
C TYR A 155 -22.17 28.33 0.01
N ASN A 156 -22.66 28.01 1.22
CA ASN A 156 -24.04 28.29 1.61
C ASN A 156 -24.20 29.58 2.45
N SER A 157 -23.12 30.20 2.89
CA SER A 157 -23.15 31.42 3.73
C SER A 157 -22.94 32.69 2.91
N ASP A 158 -23.38 33.84 3.46
CA ASP A 158 -23.13 35.19 2.90
C ASP A 158 -21.68 35.67 3.09
N ALA A 159 -20.84 34.89 3.84
CA ALA A 159 -19.44 35.26 4.07
C ALA A 159 -18.60 35.02 2.81
N PRO A 160 -17.53 35.81 2.58
CA PRO A 160 -16.68 35.64 1.38
C PRO A 160 -16.22 34.20 1.19
N ALA A 161 -16.43 33.67 -0.01
CA ALA A 161 -16.03 32.32 -0.42
C ALA A 161 -14.51 32.28 -0.63
N ARG A 162 -13.81 31.45 0.15
CA ARG A 162 -12.35 31.38 0.13
C ARG A 162 -11.84 29.95 0.05
N MET A 163 -10.60 29.82 -0.40
CA MET A 163 -9.88 28.55 -0.44
C MET A 163 -8.42 28.76 -0.09
N LEU A 164 -7.91 27.96 0.83
CA LEU A 164 -6.48 27.83 1.06
C LEU A 164 -5.92 26.78 0.11
N LEU A 165 -4.85 27.13 -0.59
CA LEU A 165 -3.91 26.18 -1.20
C LEU A 165 -2.69 26.07 -0.29
N ASP A 166 -2.41 24.88 0.22
CA ASP A 166 -1.31 24.66 1.15
C ASP A 166 -0.32 23.62 0.61
N MET A 167 0.86 24.13 0.22
CA MET A 167 1.98 23.30 -0.20
C MET A 167 2.88 22.90 0.97
N GLN A 168 2.51 23.23 2.19
CA GLN A 168 3.18 22.77 3.40
C GLN A 168 2.58 21.46 3.90
N SER A 169 1.37 21.13 3.49
CA SER A 169 0.69 19.90 3.91
C SER A 169 1.55 18.66 3.67
N GLY A 170 1.36 17.66 4.50
CA GLY A 170 1.99 16.36 4.40
C GLY A 170 1.77 15.58 5.69
N VAL A 171 1.63 14.28 5.59
CA VAL A 171 1.61 13.38 6.74
C VAL A 171 3.04 13.13 7.19
N VAL A 172 3.37 13.50 8.41
CA VAL A 172 4.75 13.54 8.93
C VAL A 172 4.86 12.88 10.29
N TYR A 173 6.10 12.62 10.74
CA TYR A 173 6.35 12.02 12.06
C TYR A 173 6.01 12.93 13.24
N ASN A 174 6.10 14.24 13.06
CA ASN A 174 5.81 15.25 14.08
C ASN A 174 5.74 16.66 13.48
N GLN A 175 5.24 17.64 14.25
CA GLN A 175 5.08 19.04 13.83
C GLN A 175 6.39 19.72 13.44
N ASP A 176 7.52 19.36 14.04
CA ASP A 176 8.81 19.95 13.66
C ASP A 176 9.26 19.45 12.29
N HIS A 177 8.95 18.20 11.97
CA HIS A 177 9.20 17.64 10.63
C HIS A 177 8.31 18.30 9.57
N LEU A 178 7.06 18.64 9.90
CA LEU A 178 6.16 19.38 9.01
C LEU A 178 6.77 20.71 8.53
N LYS A 179 7.58 21.37 9.36
CA LYS A 179 8.24 22.65 9.00
C LYS A 179 9.40 22.45 8.01
N THR A 180 9.97 21.27 7.91
CA THR A 180 11.23 21.02 7.21
C THR A 180 11.15 19.99 6.07
N HIS A 181 10.03 19.26 5.94
CA HIS A 181 9.91 18.22 4.93
C HIS A 181 9.87 18.77 3.49
N VAL A 182 9.33 19.98 3.28
CA VAL A 182 9.33 20.64 1.97
C VAL A 182 10.70 21.23 1.69
N LEU A 183 11.37 20.75 0.64
CA LEU A 183 12.69 21.21 0.20
C LEU A 183 12.57 22.34 -0.81
N TYR A 184 11.55 22.29 -1.66
CA TYR A 184 11.23 23.31 -2.66
C TYR A 184 9.73 23.33 -2.92
N ALA A 185 9.17 24.52 -3.13
CA ALA A 185 7.80 24.69 -3.62
C ALA A 185 7.67 25.98 -4.40
N ASP A 186 6.97 25.95 -5.54
CA ASP A 186 6.53 27.14 -6.24
C ASP A 186 5.03 27.08 -6.54
N MET A 187 4.46 28.25 -6.81
CA MET A 187 3.10 28.45 -7.31
C MET A 187 3.15 29.53 -8.37
N ASN A 188 2.68 29.22 -9.56
CA ASN A 188 2.61 30.13 -10.70
C ASN A 188 1.15 30.27 -11.13
N MET A 189 0.75 31.47 -11.45
CA MET A 189 -0.61 31.83 -11.86
C MET A 189 -0.56 32.32 -13.30
N PRO A 190 -0.66 31.43 -14.30
CA PRO A 190 -0.67 31.83 -15.71
C PRO A 190 -1.88 32.69 -16.06
N ASP A 191 -2.98 32.52 -15.35
CA ASP A 191 -4.24 33.27 -15.45
C ASP A 191 -4.99 33.21 -14.09
N ASN A 192 -6.21 33.75 -14.03
CA ASN A 192 -7.05 33.72 -12.83
C ASN A 192 -7.98 32.50 -12.72
N TRP A 193 -7.71 31.44 -13.51
CA TRP A 193 -8.44 30.17 -13.51
C TRP A 193 -7.51 28.99 -13.18
N THR A 194 -6.20 29.20 -13.24
CA THR A 194 -5.21 28.13 -13.23
C THR A 194 -4.07 28.47 -12.29
N ILE A 195 -3.66 27.51 -11.48
CA ILE A 195 -2.42 27.55 -10.69
C ILE A 195 -1.60 26.33 -11.06
N THR A 196 -0.31 26.53 -11.30
CA THR A 196 0.64 25.45 -11.58
C THR A 196 1.82 25.53 -10.64
N GLY A 197 2.46 24.42 -10.37
CA GLY A 197 3.66 24.44 -9.55
C GLY A 197 4.43 23.13 -9.54
N HIS A 198 5.57 23.22 -8.89
CA HIS A 198 6.45 22.10 -8.61
C HIS A 198 6.74 22.07 -7.11
N GLN A 199 6.74 20.89 -6.54
CA GLN A 199 7.13 20.68 -5.16
C GLN A 199 8.13 19.52 -5.06
N GLU A 200 9.13 19.71 -4.21
CA GLU A 200 10.06 18.69 -3.78
C GLU A 200 9.93 18.51 -2.28
N VAL A 201 9.64 17.32 -1.85
CA VAL A 201 9.48 16.96 -0.44
C VAL A 201 10.41 15.82 -0.06
N LYS A 202 10.77 15.76 1.21
CA LYS A 202 11.51 14.66 1.81
C LYS A 202 10.89 14.32 3.16
N ASN A 203 10.26 13.17 3.21
CA ASN A 203 9.77 12.57 4.45
C ASN A 203 10.34 11.15 4.56
N TRP A 204 9.56 10.11 4.42
CA TRP A 204 10.06 8.74 4.30
C TRP A 204 10.89 8.57 3.02
N VAL A 205 10.39 9.12 1.90
CA VAL A 205 11.16 9.23 0.65
C VAL A 205 11.32 10.70 0.21
N ARG A 206 12.34 10.94 -0.60
CA ARG A 206 12.48 12.21 -1.33
C ARG A 206 11.80 12.07 -2.67
N ARG A 207 10.84 12.95 -2.98
CA ARG A 207 10.07 12.91 -4.21
C ARG A 207 9.83 14.29 -4.81
N HIS A 208 9.67 14.31 -6.12
CA HIS A 208 9.20 15.47 -6.88
C HIS A 208 7.78 15.22 -7.36
N PHE A 209 6.96 16.25 -7.36
CA PHE A 209 5.69 16.25 -8.07
C PHE A 209 5.37 17.63 -8.63
N PHE A 210 4.65 17.61 -9.72
CA PHE A 210 4.19 18.79 -10.45
C PHE A 210 2.68 18.75 -10.42
N TYR A 211 2.06 19.93 -10.28
CA TYR A 211 0.62 19.99 -10.15
C TYR A 211 0.03 21.10 -11.01
N VAL A 212 -1.24 20.90 -11.40
CA VAL A 212 -2.10 21.88 -12.02
C VAL A 212 -3.42 21.89 -11.25
N VAL A 213 -3.78 23.05 -10.70
CA VAL A 213 -5.09 23.30 -10.12
C VAL A 213 -5.87 24.17 -11.06
N LYS A 214 -7.06 23.76 -11.47
CA LYS A 214 -7.93 24.50 -12.38
C LYS A 214 -9.30 24.70 -11.76
N PHE A 215 -9.86 25.89 -11.94
CA PHE A 215 -11.14 26.29 -11.41
C PHE A 215 -12.13 26.58 -12.56
N ASP A 216 -13.44 26.39 -12.33
CA ASP A 216 -14.50 26.74 -13.28
C ASP A 216 -14.99 28.19 -13.12
N LYS A 217 -14.53 28.88 -12.08
CA LYS A 217 -14.78 30.31 -11.80
C LYS A 217 -13.46 31.04 -11.57
N PRO A 218 -13.35 32.32 -11.95
CA PRO A 218 -12.15 33.11 -11.72
C PRO A 218 -11.95 33.38 -10.22
N TYR A 219 -10.70 33.30 -9.79
CA TYR A 219 -10.31 33.68 -8.43
C TYR A 219 -9.57 35.01 -8.39
N THR A 220 -9.54 35.63 -7.21
CA THR A 220 -8.61 36.67 -6.84
C THR A 220 -7.69 36.17 -5.73
N VAL A 221 -6.42 36.58 -5.75
CA VAL A 221 -5.50 36.26 -4.67
C VAL A 221 -5.78 37.21 -3.52
N LYS A 222 -6.34 36.68 -2.44
CA LYS A 222 -6.62 37.46 -1.22
C LYS A 222 -5.37 37.71 -0.41
N GLU A 223 -4.55 36.66 -0.24
CA GLU A 223 -3.33 36.71 0.55
C GLU A 223 -2.36 35.62 0.13
N VAL A 224 -1.07 35.96 0.11
CA VAL A 224 0.01 34.98 0.10
C VAL A 224 0.53 34.91 1.52
N LEU A 225 0.34 33.78 2.18
CA LEU A 225 0.76 33.60 3.56
C LEU A 225 2.29 33.59 3.63
N PRO A 226 2.90 34.37 4.53
CA PRO A 226 4.35 34.39 4.66
C PRO A 226 4.85 33.02 5.13
N ALA A 227 5.96 32.56 4.54
CA ALA A 227 6.68 31.40 5.06
C ALA A 227 7.18 31.72 6.48
N ARG A 228 7.01 30.78 7.41
CA ARG A 228 7.59 30.89 8.74
C ARG A 228 9.09 30.62 8.68
N GLU A 229 9.81 31.00 9.74
CA GLU A 229 11.24 30.71 9.82
C GLU A 229 11.51 29.20 9.66
N GLY A 230 12.35 28.85 8.71
CA GLY A 230 12.68 27.47 8.34
C GLY A 230 11.72 26.80 7.36
N GLU A 231 10.55 27.39 7.04
CA GLU A 231 9.60 26.85 6.07
C GLU A 231 9.98 27.28 4.64
N LYS A 232 9.85 26.36 3.69
CA LYS A 232 10.05 26.60 2.24
C LYS A 232 8.75 26.45 1.44
N ALA A 233 7.69 26.02 2.11
CA ALA A 233 6.40 25.83 1.49
C ALA A 233 5.70 27.16 1.21
N LYS A 234 4.92 27.18 0.12
CA LYS A 234 4.04 28.32 -0.20
C LYS A 234 2.61 27.97 0.17
N ARG A 235 1.89 28.97 0.69
CA ARG A 235 0.47 28.90 1.00
C ARG A 235 -0.22 30.14 0.45
N MET A 236 -1.42 29.99 -0.09
CA MET A 236 -2.15 31.08 -0.73
C MET A 236 -3.63 30.97 -0.42
N ILE A 237 -4.25 32.11 -0.11
CA ILE A 237 -5.69 32.24 0.03
C ILE A 237 -6.25 32.84 -1.25
N LEU A 238 -7.18 32.11 -1.86
CA LEU A 238 -7.98 32.55 -2.99
C LEU A 238 -9.34 33.01 -2.49
N GLU A 239 -9.95 33.97 -3.18
CA GLU A 239 -11.31 34.47 -2.94
C GLU A 239 -12.09 34.41 -4.26
N PHE A 240 -13.34 33.90 -4.17
CA PHE A 240 -14.26 33.74 -5.29
C PHE A 240 -15.47 34.66 -5.08
N ASP A 241 -15.98 35.23 -6.16
CA ASP A 241 -17.22 36.01 -6.19
C ASP A 241 -18.40 35.05 -6.38
N LEU A 242 -19.02 34.64 -5.27
CA LEU A 242 -20.12 33.67 -5.22
C LEU A 242 -21.26 34.20 -4.39
N GLU A 243 -22.48 33.94 -4.87
CA GLU A 243 -23.68 34.10 -4.06
C GLU A 243 -23.93 32.83 -3.19
N PRO A 244 -24.62 32.94 -2.04
CA PRO A 244 -24.98 31.79 -1.22
C PRO A 244 -25.68 30.67 -2.01
N GLY A 245 -25.21 29.45 -1.86
CA GLY A 245 -25.68 28.27 -2.60
C GLY A 245 -24.97 28.04 -3.95
N GLU A 246 -24.08 28.94 -4.37
CA GLU A 246 -23.25 28.70 -5.55
C GLU A 246 -22.03 27.83 -5.25
N SER A 247 -21.53 27.17 -6.28
CA SER A 247 -20.37 26.27 -6.18
C SER A 247 -19.19 26.76 -6.99
N VAL A 248 -17.99 26.43 -6.54
CA VAL A 248 -16.79 26.39 -7.37
C VAL A 248 -16.38 24.95 -7.59
N GLN A 249 -16.09 24.61 -8.83
CA GLN A 249 -15.54 23.31 -9.21
C GLN A 249 -14.02 23.41 -9.38
N ILE A 250 -13.32 22.42 -8.87
CA ILE A 250 -11.86 22.41 -8.83
C ILE A 250 -11.33 21.09 -9.36
N LYS A 251 -10.35 21.15 -10.24
CA LYS A 251 -9.59 19.98 -10.69
C LYS A 251 -8.14 20.11 -10.27
N VAL A 252 -7.59 19.07 -9.67
CA VAL A 252 -6.19 19.01 -9.25
C VAL A 252 -5.55 17.81 -9.91
N ALA A 253 -4.64 18.04 -10.85
CA ALA A 253 -3.88 16.98 -11.50
C ALA A 253 -2.43 16.96 -11.03
N LEU A 254 -1.88 15.75 -10.91
CA LEU A 254 -0.49 15.51 -10.53
C LEU A 254 0.30 14.82 -11.64
N SER A 255 1.60 15.07 -11.66
CA SER A 255 2.61 14.36 -12.46
C SER A 255 3.91 14.22 -11.67
N THR A 256 4.64 13.14 -11.86
CA THR A 256 6.01 12.99 -11.31
C THR A 256 7.06 13.62 -12.21
N VAL A 257 6.70 14.02 -13.41
CA VAL A 257 7.63 14.40 -14.50
C VAL A 257 7.68 15.91 -14.71
N GLY A 258 6.52 16.55 -14.93
CA GLY A 258 6.45 17.97 -15.27
C GLY A 258 5.02 18.51 -15.29
N ILE A 259 4.90 19.84 -15.34
CA ILE A 259 3.59 20.52 -15.43
C ILE A 259 2.81 20.08 -16.66
N GLU A 260 3.49 19.85 -17.77
CA GLU A 260 2.89 19.39 -19.04
C GLU A 260 2.22 18.01 -18.87
N GLY A 261 2.79 17.12 -18.04
CA GLY A 261 2.19 15.83 -17.70
C GLY A 261 0.87 16.00 -16.96
N ALA A 262 0.84 16.85 -15.92
CA ALA A 262 -0.38 17.19 -15.19
C ALA A 262 -1.42 17.90 -16.06
N GLN A 263 -1.02 18.79 -16.95
CA GLN A 263 -1.91 19.42 -17.94
C GLN A 263 -2.52 18.40 -18.89
N SER A 264 -1.70 17.46 -19.39
CA SER A 264 -2.15 16.39 -20.28
C SER A 264 -3.20 15.50 -19.60
N ALA A 265 -3.01 15.18 -18.31
CA ALA A 265 -3.97 14.45 -17.51
C ALA A 265 -5.34 15.17 -17.44
N LEU A 266 -5.35 16.47 -17.10
CA LEU A 266 -6.59 17.28 -17.10
C LEU A 266 -7.34 17.25 -18.43
N LEU A 267 -6.61 17.41 -19.53
CA LEU A 267 -7.19 17.47 -20.87
C LEU A 267 -7.72 16.11 -21.35
N THR A 268 -7.16 15.03 -20.86
CA THR A 268 -7.52 13.67 -21.32
C THR A 268 -8.57 13.02 -20.43
N GLU A 269 -8.47 13.20 -19.11
CA GLU A 269 -9.28 12.46 -18.14
C GLU A 269 -10.50 13.22 -17.65
N SER A 270 -10.53 14.56 -17.76
CA SER A 270 -11.62 15.37 -17.23
C SER A 270 -11.74 16.72 -17.93
N LEU A 271 -11.86 16.70 -19.27
CA LEU A 271 -11.90 17.93 -20.07
C LEU A 271 -13.06 18.84 -19.68
N ASP A 272 -14.27 18.29 -19.61
CA ASP A 272 -15.50 19.03 -19.32
C ASP A 272 -15.76 19.16 -17.82
N TRP A 273 -16.51 20.21 -17.43
CA TRP A 273 -16.95 20.44 -16.06
C TRP A 273 -18.24 19.67 -15.76
N ASP A 274 -18.21 18.34 -15.94
CA ASP A 274 -19.31 17.41 -15.63
C ASP A 274 -18.86 16.43 -14.53
N PHE A 275 -19.07 16.84 -13.28
CA PHE A 275 -18.71 16.05 -12.10
C PHE A 275 -19.40 14.68 -12.07
N GLU A 276 -20.69 14.63 -12.42
CA GLU A 276 -21.48 13.39 -12.38
C GLU A 276 -21.01 12.39 -13.44
N ALA A 277 -20.63 12.85 -14.63
CA ALA A 277 -20.07 11.99 -15.67
C ALA A 277 -18.74 11.38 -15.22
N VAL A 278 -17.81 12.19 -14.69
CA VAL A 278 -16.51 11.72 -14.19
C VAL A 278 -16.70 10.73 -13.03
N LYS A 279 -17.58 11.04 -12.07
CA LYS A 279 -17.90 10.14 -10.95
C LYS A 279 -18.42 8.80 -11.46
N LYS A 280 -19.35 8.83 -12.41
CA LYS A 280 -19.93 7.61 -12.98
C LYS A 280 -18.88 6.76 -13.68
N GLU A 281 -18.04 7.34 -14.54
CA GLU A 281 -16.96 6.64 -15.24
C GLU A 281 -15.98 5.99 -14.25
N SER A 282 -15.60 6.71 -13.22
CA SER A 282 -14.71 6.21 -12.17
C SER A 282 -15.33 5.08 -11.35
N GLN A 283 -16.63 5.17 -11.05
CA GLN A 283 -17.37 4.09 -10.41
C GLN A 283 -17.51 2.86 -11.32
N ASP A 284 -17.66 3.04 -12.63
CA ASP A 284 -17.74 1.93 -13.58
C ASP A 284 -16.42 1.13 -13.62
N LEU A 285 -15.25 1.78 -13.44
CA LEU A 285 -13.97 1.09 -13.29
C LEU A 285 -13.96 0.17 -12.06
N TRP A 286 -14.50 0.63 -10.94
CA TRP A 286 -14.64 -0.18 -9.74
C TRP A 286 -15.62 -1.34 -9.93
N ARG A 287 -16.78 -1.09 -10.56
CA ARG A 287 -17.75 -2.16 -10.87
C ARG A 287 -17.12 -3.26 -11.71
N GLU A 288 -16.35 -2.89 -12.75
CA GLU A 288 -15.68 -3.87 -13.61
C GLU A 288 -14.77 -4.81 -12.80
N LEU A 289 -14.01 -4.28 -11.84
CA LEU A 289 -13.08 -5.09 -11.06
C LEU A 289 -13.77 -5.89 -9.97
N LEU A 290 -14.64 -5.27 -9.19
CA LEU A 290 -15.30 -5.90 -8.05
C LEU A 290 -16.28 -6.99 -8.48
N SER A 291 -16.94 -6.81 -9.64
CA SER A 291 -17.86 -7.81 -10.20
C SER A 291 -17.20 -9.08 -10.73
N LYS A 292 -15.85 -9.14 -10.77
CA LYS A 292 -15.14 -10.37 -11.18
C LYS A 292 -15.30 -11.52 -10.19
N VAL A 293 -15.68 -11.22 -8.97
CA VAL A 293 -15.96 -12.20 -7.93
C VAL A 293 -17.38 -11.99 -7.43
N SER A 294 -18.16 -13.06 -7.37
CA SER A 294 -19.49 -13.05 -6.76
C SER A 294 -19.49 -13.94 -5.52
N VAL A 295 -19.91 -13.39 -4.39
CA VAL A 295 -19.98 -14.12 -3.12
C VAL A 295 -21.42 -14.11 -2.59
N SER A 296 -21.81 -15.23 -1.96
CA SER A 296 -23.07 -15.34 -1.21
C SER A 296 -22.78 -15.24 0.29
N GLY A 297 -23.66 -14.57 1.04
CA GLY A 297 -23.50 -14.37 2.46
C GLY A 297 -24.44 -13.30 2.99
N THR A 298 -24.31 -12.99 4.29
CA THR A 298 -25.01 -11.85 4.89
C THR A 298 -24.52 -10.53 4.30
N LYS A 299 -25.25 -9.46 4.50
CA LYS A 299 -24.82 -8.11 4.05
C LYS A 299 -23.45 -7.75 4.63
N GLU A 300 -23.24 -8.02 5.90
CA GLU A 300 -21.97 -7.79 6.61
C GLU A 300 -20.81 -8.59 5.97
N GLN A 301 -20.98 -9.89 5.74
CA GLN A 301 -19.98 -10.72 5.07
C GLN A 301 -19.65 -10.20 3.65
N LYS A 302 -20.67 -9.79 2.89
CA LYS A 302 -20.48 -9.17 1.58
C LYS A 302 -19.72 -7.84 1.71
N THR A 303 -20.09 -7.00 2.71
CA THR A 303 -19.41 -5.73 2.96
C THR A 303 -17.93 -5.92 3.29
N ASN A 304 -17.61 -6.80 4.21
CA ASN A 304 -16.21 -7.09 4.56
C ASN A 304 -15.42 -7.62 3.36
N PHE A 305 -16.01 -8.55 2.60
CA PHE A 305 -15.37 -9.12 1.42
C PHE A 305 -15.09 -8.06 0.32
N TYR A 306 -16.11 -7.30 -0.06
CA TYR A 306 -15.95 -6.32 -1.15
C TYR A 306 -15.13 -5.10 -0.73
N THR A 307 -15.18 -4.70 0.55
CA THR A 307 -14.31 -3.64 1.06
C THR A 307 -12.85 -4.08 1.09
N SER A 308 -12.56 -5.32 1.53
CA SER A 308 -11.20 -5.87 1.47
C SER A 308 -10.68 -5.96 0.02
N LEU A 309 -11.54 -6.37 -0.91
CA LEU A 309 -11.19 -6.42 -2.34
C LEU A 309 -10.98 -5.00 -2.92
N TYR A 310 -11.76 -4.01 -2.49
CA TYR A 310 -11.57 -2.61 -2.82
C TYR A 310 -10.21 -2.09 -2.35
N HIS A 311 -9.86 -2.29 -1.06
CA HIS A 311 -8.55 -1.89 -0.52
C HIS A 311 -7.39 -2.55 -1.27
N LEU A 312 -7.53 -3.82 -1.66
CA LEU A 312 -6.53 -4.55 -2.43
C LEU A 312 -6.19 -3.90 -3.78
N TYR A 313 -7.15 -3.22 -4.41
CA TYR A 313 -6.96 -2.60 -5.72
C TYR A 313 -6.58 -1.11 -5.65
N ILE A 314 -6.38 -0.52 -4.45
CA ILE A 314 -5.91 0.86 -4.33
C ILE A 314 -4.43 0.96 -4.71
N GLN A 315 -3.60 -0.02 -4.31
CA GLN A 315 -2.16 -0.07 -4.56
C GLN A 315 -1.75 -1.41 -5.21
N PRO A 316 -0.63 -1.47 -5.94
CA PRO A 316 0.35 -0.42 -6.23
C PRO A 316 -0.20 0.67 -7.16
N ASN A 317 0.29 1.91 -7.04
CA ASN A 317 -0.18 3.03 -7.85
C ASN A 317 0.54 3.11 -9.19
N ASP A 318 -0.18 3.32 -10.28
CA ASP A 318 0.38 3.65 -11.59
C ASP A 318 0.71 5.15 -11.64
N ILE A 319 2.00 5.48 -11.54
CA ILE A 319 2.51 6.85 -11.46
C ILE A 319 3.01 7.40 -12.80
N ALA A 320 2.80 6.68 -13.89
CA ALA A 320 3.18 7.17 -15.22
C ALA A 320 2.20 8.26 -15.71
N ASP A 321 2.73 9.25 -16.42
CA ASP A 321 1.93 10.22 -17.16
C ASP A 321 1.19 9.55 -18.34
N ILE A 322 0.27 10.27 -18.97
CA ILE A 322 -0.52 9.78 -20.12
C ILE A 322 0.37 9.27 -21.28
N ASP A 323 1.53 9.87 -21.48
CA ASP A 323 2.50 9.49 -22.51
C ASP A 323 3.46 8.37 -22.06
N GLY A 324 3.23 7.79 -20.90
CA GLY A 324 4.04 6.72 -20.30
C GLY A 324 5.34 7.20 -19.66
N LYS A 325 5.59 8.49 -19.54
CA LYS A 325 6.75 9.02 -18.83
C LYS A 325 6.56 8.87 -17.32
N TYR A 326 7.67 8.59 -16.61
CA TYR A 326 7.72 8.55 -15.16
C TYR A 326 9.11 8.98 -14.66
N ARG A 327 9.20 9.41 -13.40
CA ARG A 327 10.46 9.72 -12.75
C ARG A 327 10.96 8.52 -11.98
N GLY A 328 12.12 7.99 -12.35
CA GLY A 328 12.72 6.81 -11.76
C GLY A 328 13.48 7.07 -10.46
N VAL A 329 14.00 5.99 -9.88
CA VAL A 329 14.67 5.99 -8.58
C VAL A 329 15.85 6.94 -8.46
N ASN A 330 16.55 7.22 -9.57
CA ASN A 330 17.68 8.15 -9.67
C ASN A 330 17.28 9.58 -10.09
N ASP A 331 15.99 9.93 -9.98
CA ASP A 331 15.39 11.20 -10.40
C ASP A 331 15.42 11.48 -11.92
N SER A 332 15.91 10.57 -12.75
CA SER A 332 15.82 10.69 -14.21
C SER A 332 14.42 10.36 -14.72
N VAL A 333 14.05 10.96 -15.84
CA VAL A 333 12.78 10.67 -16.51
C VAL A 333 12.97 9.55 -17.52
N PHE A 334 12.10 8.54 -17.42
CA PHE A 334 12.04 7.39 -18.32
C PHE A 334 10.68 7.32 -19.01
N VAL A 335 10.56 6.42 -20.00
CA VAL A 335 9.30 6.11 -20.67
C VAL A 335 9.03 4.62 -20.52
N SER A 336 7.89 4.28 -19.92
CA SER A 336 7.42 2.90 -19.82
C SER A 336 6.96 2.39 -21.18
N LYS A 337 7.45 1.22 -21.57
CA LYS A 337 7.04 0.57 -22.82
C LYS A 337 5.59 0.06 -22.78
N SER A 338 5.06 -0.20 -21.61
CA SER A 338 3.67 -0.64 -21.40
C SER A 338 2.69 0.52 -21.26
N GLY A 339 3.19 1.77 -21.18
CA GLY A 339 2.39 2.96 -20.87
C GLY A 339 1.98 3.06 -19.39
N THR A 340 2.37 2.11 -18.54
CA THR A 340 2.13 2.09 -17.09
C THR A 340 3.44 1.94 -16.33
N TYR A 341 3.55 2.55 -15.17
CA TYR A 341 4.66 2.35 -14.25
C TYR A 341 4.15 2.31 -12.81
N TYR A 342 4.16 1.13 -12.22
CA TYR A 342 3.65 0.92 -10.87
C TYR A 342 4.70 1.21 -9.82
N SER A 343 4.29 1.88 -8.75
CA SER A 343 5.05 2.11 -7.53
C SER A 343 4.16 1.87 -6.29
N THR A 344 4.68 2.16 -5.08
CA THR A 344 3.99 1.83 -3.82
C THR A 344 3.81 0.31 -3.68
N PHE A 345 4.93 -0.41 -3.85
CA PHE A 345 4.97 -1.85 -3.70
C PHE A 345 5.37 -2.24 -2.27
N SER A 346 4.41 -2.67 -1.47
CA SER A 346 4.60 -3.30 -0.16
C SER A 346 4.83 -4.79 -0.31
N LEU A 347 5.97 -5.19 -0.87
CA LEU A 347 6.19 -6.56 -1.37
C LEU A 347 6.25 -7.61 -0.25
N TRP A 348 6.73 -7.25 0.94
CA TRP A 348 6.75 -8.14 2.10
C TRP A 348 5.34 -8.62 2.49
N ASP A 349 4.34 -7.77 2.28
CA ASP A 349 2.93 -8.08 2.53
C ASP A 349 2.28 -8.75 1.32
N THR A 350 2.41 -8.13 0.15
CA THR A 350 1.58 -8.44 -1.02
C THR A 350 2.00 -9.72 -1.76
N TYR A 351 3.26 -10.18 -1.61
CA TYR A 351 3.69 -11.45 -2.21
C TYR A 351 2.92 -12.66 -1.67
N ARG A 352 2.43 -12.57 -0.43
CA ARG A 352 1.78 -13.68 0.30
C ARG A 352 0.47 -14.11 -0.34
N ALA A 353 -0.36 -13.12 -0.74
CA ALA A 353 -1.68 -13.40 -1.30
C ALA A 353 -2.09 -12.44 -2.44
N ALA A 354 -1.82 -11.15 -2.33
CA ALA A 354 -2.30 -10.13 -3.27
C ALA A 354 -1.78 -10.36 -4.70
N HIS A 355 -0.47 -10.46 -4.90
CA HIS A 355 0.09 -10.72 -6.22
C HIS A 355 -0.35 -12.07 -6.82
N PRO A 356 -0.37 -13.20 -6.08
CA PRO A 356 -0.98 -14.43 -6.56
C PRO A 356 -2.45 -14.26 -6.99
N LEU A 357 -3.25 -13.51 -6.23
CA LEU A 357 -4.65 -13.24 -6.56
C LEU A 357 -4.78 -12.36 -7.82
N TYR A 358 -3.88 -11.39 -8.02
CA TYR A 358 -3.85 -10.57 -9.24
C TYR A 358 -3.66 -11.41 -10.50
N THR A 359 -2.92 -12.52 -10.43
CA THR A 359 -2.76 -13.44 -11.56
C THR A 359 -4.06 -14.10 -11.97
N ILE A 360 -5.05 -14.17 -11.08
CA ILE A 360 -6.38 -14.75 -11.31
C ILE A 360 -7.38 -13.66 -11.73
N LEU A 361 -7.46 -12.57 -10.96
CA LEU A 361 -8.53 -11.57 -11.10
C LEU A 361 -8.20 -10.48 -12.12
N ILE A 362 -6.93 -10.08 -12.23
CA ILE A 362 -6.49 -8.99 -13.12
C ILE A 362 -5.28 -9.37 -13.99
N PRO A 363 -5.30 -10.54 -14.65
CA PRO A 363 -4.12 -11.06 -15.37
C PRO A 363 -3.56 -10.10 -16.41
N LYS A 364 -4.36 -9.20 -16.96
CA LYS A 364 -3.92 -8.19 -17.94
C LYS A 364 -2.98 -7.16 -17.36
N ARG A 365 -3.04 -6.88 -16.05
CA ARG A 365 -2.18 -5.89 -15.37
C ARG A 365 -0.86 -6.48 -14.88
N VAL A 366 -0.79 -7.79 -14.67
CA VAL A 366 0.40 -8.48 -14.13
C VAL A 366 1.69 -8.17 -14.92
N PRO A 367 1.72 -8.24 -16.25
CA PRO A 367 2.96 -7.92 -17.00
C PRO A 367 3.44 -6.47 -16.79
N GLY A 368 2.53 -5.51 -16.64
CA GLY A 368 2.88 -4.12 -16.34
C GLY A 368 3.56 -3.98 -14.97
N MET A 369 3.02 -4.65 -13.94
CA MET A 369 3.63 -4.69 -12.61
C MET A 369 5.03 -5.32 -12.65
N ILE A 370 5.18 -6.47 -13.33
CA ILE A 370 6.50 -7.12 -13.47
C ILE A 370 7.49 -6.22 -14.20
N ASN A 371 7.10 -5.58 -15.31
CA ASN A 371 7.98 -4.67 -16.03
C ASN A 371 8.42 -3.49 -15.16
N SER A 372 7.54 -2.95 -14.29
CA SER A 372 7.92 -1.88 -13.37
C SER A 372 9.01 -2.33 -12.39
N LEU A 373 8.91 -3.55 -11.83
CA LEU A 373 9.94 -4.12 -10.97
C LEU A 373 11.27 -4.32 -11.72
N LEU A 374 11.23 -4.74 -12.99
CA LEU A 374 12.42 -4.93 -13.82
C LEU A 374 13.05 -3.61 -14.26
N ASP A 375 12.24 -2.60 -14.60
CA ASP A 375 12.73 -1.28 -14.96
C ASP A 375 13.37 -0.57 -13.74
N TYR A 376 12.80 -0.74 -12.55
CA TYR A 376 13.43 -0.32 -11.30
C TYR A 376 14.80 -0.98 -11.11
N GLN A 377 14.89 -2.32 -11.27
CA GLN A 377 16.13 -3.08 -11.10
C GLN A 377 17.25 -2.62 -12.03
N LYS A 378 16.94 -2.27 -13.27
CA LYS A 378 17.95 -1.77 -14.24
C LYS A 378 18.67 -0.51 -13.77
N VAL A 379 18.00 0.31 -12.97
CA VAL A 379 18.56 1.57 -12.45
C VAL A 379 19.21 1.36 -11.08
N GLN A 380 18.55 0.61 -10.20
CA GLN A 380 18.98 0.42 -8.80
C GLN A 380 20.01 -0.70 -8.64
N GLY A 381 20.04 -1.68 -9.56
CA GLY A 381 20.93 -2.84 -9.50
C GLY A 381 20.33 -4.08 -8.82
N HIS A 382 19.27 -3.93 -8.06
CA HIS A 382 18.49 -5.02 -7.45
C HIS A 382 16.99 -4.77 -7.59
N LEU A 383 16.18 -5.82 -7.51
CA LEU A 383 14.72 -5.70 -7.42
C LEU A 383 14.32 -4.96 -6.14
N PRO A 384 13.19 -4.24 -6.13
CA PRO A 384 12.81 -3.44 -4.97
C PRO A 384 12.48 -4.31 -3.76
N VAL A 385 12.75 -3.76 -2.56
CA VAL A 385 12.28 -4.31 -1.28
C VAL A 385 10.92 -3.71 -0.93
N TRP A 386 10.83 -2.39 -0.89
CA TRP A 386 9.59 -1.64 -0.68
C TRP A 386 9.71 -0.27 -1.34
N THR A 387 8.89 0.04 -2.35
CA THR A 387 8.99 1.31 -3.07
C THR A 387 7.82 2.24 -2.78
N LEU A 388 8.12 3.53 -2.61
CA LEU A 388 7.16 4.63 -2.60
C LEU A 388 7.60 5.68 -3.62
N TRP A 389 6.73 6.04 -4.58
CA TRP A 389 7.04 6.99 -5.64
C TRP A 389 8.38 6.71 -6.33
N ASP A 390 8.58 5.44 -6.67
CA ASP A 390 9.79 4.87 -7.25
C ASP A 390 11.07 5.04 -6.42
N LYS A 391 10.97 5.39 -5.15
CA LYS A 391 12.10 5.43 -4.24
C LYS A 391 12.11 4.20 -3.34
N GLU A 392 13.31 3.65 -3.10
CA GLU A 392 13.48 2.54 -2.20
C GLU A 392 13.45 3.03 -0.75
N THR A 393 12.54 2.49 0.04
CA THR A 393 12.46 2.78 1.47
C THR A 393 13.32 1.82 2.29
N TYR A 394 13.59 0.63 1.75
CA TYR A 394 14.15 -0.50 2.48
C TYR A 394 13.34 -0.86 3.74
N CYS A 395 12.06 -0.58 3.73
CA CYS A 395 11.16 -1.08 4.76
C CYS A 395 11.03 -2.59 4.66
N MET A 396 10.95 -3.26 5.78
CA MET A 396 10.87 -4.73 5.88
C MET A 396 12.14 -5.45 5.40
N ILE A 397 12.09 -6.77 5.30
CA ILE A 397 13.22 -7.66 5.06
C ILE A 397 13.06 -8.46 3.76
N ALA A 398 14.11 -9.20 3.40
CA ALA A 398 14.20 -10.04 2.21
C ALA A 398 14.00 -9.28 0.87
N ASN A 399 13.74 -9.99 -0.22
CA ASN A 399 13.49 -9.40 -1.54
C ASN A 399 12.31 -10.10 -2.21
N HIS A 400 11.11 -9.86 -1.68
CA HIS A 400 9.89 -10.56 -2.11
C HIS A 400 9.33 -10.11 -3.47
N ALA A 401 10.03 -9.22 -4.19
CA ALA A 401 9.83 -9.09 -5.62
C ALA A 401 10.16 -10.39 -6.36
N VAL A 402 11.10 -11.20 -5.81
CA VAL A 402 11.51 -12.49 -6.38
C VAL A 402 10.34 -13.46 -6.54
N PRO A 403 9.60 -13.85 -5.48
CA PRO A 403 8.45 -14.74 -5.62
C PRO A 403 7.37 -14.17 -6.54
N VAL A 404 7.15 -12.85 -6.57
CA VAL A 404 6.17 -12.20 -7.46
C VAL A 404 6.54 -12.40 -8.94
N VAL A 405 7.80 -12.16 -9.29
CA VAL A 405 8.29 -12.34 -10.67
C VAL A 405 8.30 -13.82 -11.07
N VAL A 406 8.72 -14.69 -10.16
CA VAL A 406 8.77 -16.16 -10.39
C VAL A 406 7.37 -16.74 -10.58
N ASP A 407 6.41 -16.34 -9.75
CA ASP A 407 5.02 -16.79 -9.84
C ASP A 407 4.41 -16.43 -11.21
N ALA A 408 4.60 -15.17 -11.65
CA ALA A 408 4.15 -14.74 -12.97
C ALA A 408 4.81 -15.55 -14.11
N TYR A 409 6.12 -15.80 -14.03
CA TYR A 409 6.83 -16.59 -15.03
C TYR A 409 6.34 -18.04 -15.09
N LEU A 410 6.25 -18.72 -13.95
CA LEU A 410 5.84 -20.14 -13.88
C LEU A 410 4.37 -20.34 -14.26
N LYS A 411 3.51 -19.36 -14.02
CA LYS A 411 2.12 -19.35 -14.50
C LYS A 411 2.00 -19.05 -16.00
N GLY A 412 3.12 -18.77 -16.68
CA GLY A 412 3.19 -18.61 -18.13
C GLY A 412 2.80 -17.23 -18.65
N PHE A 413 2.78 -16.21 -17.79
CA PHE A 413 2.55 -14.82 -18.21
C PHE A 413 3.58 -14.39 -19.26
N LYS A 414 3.11 -13.61 -20.23
CA LYS A 414 3.91 -13.00 -21.30
C LYS A 414 3.91 -11.49 -21.15
N GLY A 415 4.73 -10.78 -21.92
CA GLY A 415 4.80 -9.32 -21.91
C GLY A 415 5.97 -8.75 -21.11
N PHE A 416 6.85 -9.62 -20.58
CA PHE A 416 8.15 -9.28 -20.03
C PHE A 416 9.21 -10.29 -20.51
N SER A 417 10.49 -9.92 -20.43
CA SER A 417 11.61 -10.77 -20.83
C SER A 417 11.94 -11.79 -19.72
N PRO A 418 11.80 -13.11 -19.96
CA PRO A 418 12.18 -14.11 -18.96
C PRO A 418 13.65 -14.05 -18.57
N GLU A 419 14.56 -13.76 -19.52
CA GLU A 419 15.99 -13.68 -19.25
C GLU A 419 16.34 -12.45 -18.41
N ASP A 420 15.73 -11.28 -18.72
CA ASP A 420 15.92 -10.07 -17.90
C ASP A 420 15.37 -10.30 -16.49
N ALA A 421 14.20 -10.93 -16.37
CA ALA A 421 13.59 -11.28 -15.09
C ALA A 421 14.50 -12.20 -14.26
N TYR A 422 15.04 -13.25 -14.88
CA TYR A 422 15.95 -14.17 -14.21
C TYR A 422 17.26 -13.47 -13.77
N ASN A 423 17.84 -12.64 -14.65
CA ASN A 423 19.05 -11.89 -14.33
C ASN A 423 18.83 -10.88 -13.20
N ALA A 424 17.67 -10.23 -13.16
CA ALA A 424 17.27 -9.33 -12.08
C ALA A 424 17.15 -10.07 -10.73
N ILE A 425 16.51 -11.25 -10.72
CA ILE A 425 16.42 -12.13 -9.56
C ILE A 425 17.81 -12.53 -9.08
N LYS A 426 18.63 -13.05 -9.99
CA LYS A 426 19.99 -13.52 -9.66
C LYS A 426 20.84 -12.38 -9.08
N ALA A 427 20.82 -11.18 -9.68
CA ALA A 427 21.52 -10.02 -9.16
C ALA A 427 21.06 -9.66 -7.74
N SER A 428 19.75 -9.64 -7.50
CA SER A 428 19.17 -9.30 -6.19
C SER A 428 19.55 -10.30 -5.08
N LEU A 429 19.77 -11.57 -5.43
CA LEU A 429 20.08 -12.65 -4.49
C LEU A 429 21.57 -13.00 -4.39
N THR A 430 22.45 -12.34 -5.17
CA THR A 430 23.88 -12.65 -5.16
C THR A 430 24.79 -11.41 -5.03
N VAL A 431 24.26 -10.21 -5.21
CA VAL A 431 24.98 -8.96 -4.98
C VAL A 431 24.43 -8.31 -3.72
N SER A 432 25.29 -8.12 -2.71
CA SER A 432 24.89 -7.53 -1.43
C SER A 432 24.37 -6.11 -1.60
N HIS A 433 23.30 -5.79 -0.89
CA HIS A 433 22.70 -4.47 -0.80
C HIS A 433 22.22 -4.19 0.63
N LYS A 434 21.65 -3.01 0.90
CA LYS A 434 21.34 -2.52 2.25
C LYS A 434 20.56 -3.52 3.13
N LYS A 435 19.66 -4.33 2.55
CA LYS A 435 18.83 -5.29 3.31
C LYS A 435 19.31 -6.74 3.20
N SER A 436 20.28 -7.02 2.35
CA SER A 436 20.76 -8.38 2.09
C SER A 436 22.29 -8.42 2.04
N ASP A 437 22.89 -8.99 3.07
CA ASP A 437 24.34 -9.25 3.18
C ASP A 437 24.62 -10.70 2.76
N TRP A 438 24.70 -10.89 1.44
CA TRP A 438 24.90 -12.22 0.86
C TRP A 438 26.25 -12.83 1.19
N GLU A 439 27.29 -12.01 1.44
CA GLU A 439 28.62 -12.51 1.85
C GLU A 439 28.53 -13.19 3.21
N THR A 440 27.85 -12.58 4.18
CA THR A 440 27.61 -13.18 5.50
C THR A 440 26.72 -14.42 5.36
N TYR A 441 25.64 -14.34 4.59
CA TYR A 441 24.71 -15.46 4.41
C TYR A 441 25.38 -16.68 3.78
N ASP A 442 26.15 -16.51 2.71
CA ASP A 442 26.86 -17.60 2.02
C ASP A 442 27.96 -18.21 2.90
N LYS A 443 28.64 -17.39 3.70
CA LYS A 443 29.70 -17.86 4.60
C LYS A 443 29.20 -18.75 5.72
N TYR A 444 28.06 -18.40 6.34
CA TYR A 444 27.55 -19.11 7.52
C TYR A 444 26.38 -20.05 7.20
N GLY A 445 25.72 -19.89 6.07
CA GLY A 445 24.48 -20.59 5.71
C GLY A 445 23.25 -20.12 6.48
N TYR A 446 23.35 -18.97 7.17
CA TYR A 446 22.30 -18.24 7.87
C TYR A 446 22.84 -16.86 8.25
N TYR A 447 21.98 -15.96 8.73
CA TYR A 447 22.38 -14.68 9.31
C TYR A 447 22.69 -14.85 10.81
N PRO A 448 23.98 -14.79 11.25
CA PRO A 448 24.33 -14.88 12.67
C PRO A 448 23.88 -13.64 13.44
N PHE A 449 23.25 -13.80 14.60
CA PHE A 449 22.71 -12.68 15.38
C PHE A 449 23.78 -11.75 15.99
N ASP A 450 25.03 -12.17 16.08
CA ASP A 450 26.17 -11.35 16.53
C ASP A 450 26.78 -10.52 15.40
N ILE A 451 26.41 -10.77 14.15
CA ILE A 451 26.77 -9.98 12.96
C ILE A 451 25.54 -9.21 12.45
N THR A 452 24.46 -9.91 12.18
CA THR A 452 23.17 -9.33 11.83
C THR A 452 22.35 -9.14 13.11
N THR A 453 22.51 -8.00 13.74
CA THR A 453 22.07 -7.75 15.12
C THR A 453 20.56 -7.61 15.29
N VAL A 454 19.82 -7.50 14.18
CA VAL A 454 18.34 -7.42 14.17
C VAL A 454 17.78 -8.40 13.16
N GLU A 455 16.66 -9.05 13.50
CA GLU A 455 15.84 -9.87 12.60
C GLU A 455 16.58 -11.07 11.98
N SER A 456 17.62 -11.59 12.65
CA SER A 456 18.52 -12.60 12.07
C SER A 456 17.81 -13.89 11.64
N VAL A 457 16.82 -14.35 12.41
CA VAL A 457 16.04 -15.55 12.10
C VAL A 457 15.09 -15.26 10.94
N SER A 458 14.31 -14.18 11.02
CA SER A 458 13.38 -13.80 9.96
C SER A 458 14.09 -13.63 8.62
N ARG A 459 15.19 -12.90 8.59
CA ARG A 459 15.99 -12.69 7.36
C ARG A 459 16.47 -13.99 6.76
N THR A 460 16.89 -14.95 7.61
CA THR A 460 17.32 -16.27 7.12
C THR A 460 16.16 -17.05 6.49
N LEU A 461 15.01 -17.09 7.17
CA LEU A 461 13.86 -17.87 6.73
C LEU A 461 13.27 -17.30 5.44
N GLU A 462 13.11 -15.99 5.37
CA GLU A 462 12.52 -15.34 4.21
C GLU A 462 13.47 -15.34 3.00
N SER A 463 14.79 -15.16 3.21
CA SER A 463 15.78 -15.36 2.15
C SER A 463 15.78 -16.80 1.62
N ALA A 464 15.61 -17.80 2.49
CA ALA A 464 15.50 -19.20 2.07
C ALA A 464 14.28 -19.46 1.15
N TYR A 465 13.18 -18.77 1.40
CA TYR A 465 12.00 -18.83 0.55
C TYR A 465 12.25 -18.14 -0.81
N ASP A 466 12.86 -16.96 -0.82
CA ASP A 466 13.22 -16.27 -2.06
C ASP A 466 14.19 -17.12 -2.91
N ASP A 467 15.19 -17.74 -2.28
CA ASP A 467 16.11 -18.68 -2.92
C ASP A 467 15.39 -19.90 -3.54
N TYR A 468 14.42 -20.47 -2.83
CA TYR A 468 13.59 -21.53 -3.38
C TYR A 468 12.84 -21.09 -4.64
N CYS A 469 12.23 -19.90 -4.61
CA CYS A 469 11.54 -19.36 -5.77
C CYS A 469 12.50 -19.17 -6.96
N ALA A 470 13.67 -18.59 -6.72
CA ALA A 470 14.72 -18.44 -7.74
C ALA A 470 15.18 -19.80 -8.31
N ALA A 471 15.32 -20.82 -7.45
CA ALA A 471 15.65 -22.17 -7.87
C ALA A 471 14.59 -22.74 -8.81
N GLN A 472 13.29 -22.56 -8.51
CA GLN A 472 12.23 -23.07 -9.39
C GLN A 472 12.28 -22.42 -10.78
N MET A 473 12.54 -21.10 -10.84
CA MET A 473 12.72 -20.43 -12.14
C MET A 473 13.97 -20.91 -12.87
N ALA A 474 15.11 -21.05 -12.16
CA ALA A 474 16.35 -21.59 -12.72
C ALA A 474 16.12 -22.98 -13.35
N LYS A 475 15.42 -23.86 -12.63
CA LYS A 475 15.05 -25.20 -13.12
C LYS A 475 14.20 -25.13 -14.37
N ALA A 476 13.17 -24.30 -14.38
CA ALA A 476 12.28 -24.13 -15.52
C ALA A 476 13.00 -23.56 -16.76
N MET A 477 14.10 -22.82 -16.56
CA MET A 477 14.95 -22.29 -17.63
C MET A 477 16.14 -23.19 -17.99
N GLY A 478 16.30 -24.36 -17.38
CA GLY A 478 17.40 -25.28 -17.64
C GLY A 478 18.77 -24.80 -17.12
N LYS A 479 18.78 -23.96 -16.08
CA LYS A 479 19.99 -23.40 -15.46
C LYS A 479 20.39 -24.27 -14.25
N ASP A 480 20.82 -25.50 -14.47
CA ASP A 480 21.02 -26.53 -13.43
C ASP A 480 21.96 -26.09 -12.30
N LYS A 481 23.08 -25.43 -12.63
CA LYS A 481 24.06 -24.97 -11.60
C LYS A 481 23.43 -23.94 -10.64
N ASP A 482 22.65 -23.03 -11.19
CA ASP A 482 21.97 -22.01 -10.39
C ASP A 482 20.84 -22.65 -9.57
N TYR A 483 20.14 -23.65 -10.14
CA TYR A 483 19.15 -24.45 -9.39
C TYR A 483 19.77 -25.11 -8.16
N GLU A 484 20.92 -25.80 -8.32
CA GLU A 484 21.61 -26.46 -7.21
C GLU A 484 22.09 -25.44 -6.16
N PHE A 485 22.61 -24.28 -6.61
CA PHE A 485 23.07 -23.21 -5.74
C PHE A 485 21.94 -22.66 -4.87
N PHE A 486 20.83 -22.24 -5.50
CA PHE A 486 19.70 -21.68 -4.77
C PHE A 486 18.97 -22.71 -3.92
N MET A 487 18.82 -23.97 -4.35
CA MET A 487 18.23 -25.04 -3.54
C MET A 487 19.06 -25.35 -2.28
N LYS A 488 20.38 -25.25 -2.35
CA LYS A 488 21.23 -25.38 -1.18
C LYS A 488 20.91 -24.26 -0.16
N ARG A 489 20.79 -23.02 -0.62
CA ARG A 489 20.47 -21.87 0.24
C ARG A 489 19.03 -21.94 0.76
N ALA A 490 18.07 -22.40 -0.02
CA ALA A 490 16.69 -22.62 0.40
C ALA A 490 16.56 -23.58 1.60
N SER A 491 17.59 -24.41 1.87
CA SER A 491 17.63 -25.29 3.05
C SER A 491 18.19 -24.64 4.31
N ALA A 492 18.54 -23.35 4.30
CA ALA A 492 19.18 -22.64 5.41
C ALA A 492 18.33 -22.64 6.70
N TYR A 493 17.01 -22.70 6.59
CA TYR A 493 16.09 -22.81 7.72
C TYR A 493 16.43 -23.98 8.66
N LYS A 494 16.98 -25.08 8.12
CA LYS A 494 17.41 -26.28 8.89
C LYS A 494 18.48 -25.93 9.92
N SER A 495 19.32 -24.94 9.62
CA SER A 495 20.39 -24.50 10.51
C SER A 495 19.86 -23.79 11.75
N LEU A 496 18.67 -23.19 11.69
CA LEU A 496 18.06 -22.42 12.78
C LEU A 496 16.98 -23.21 13.55
N PHE A 497 16.65 -24.43 13.13
CA PHE A 497 15.72 -25.26 13.87
C PHE A 497 16.36 -25.81 15.14
N ASP A 498 15.84 -25.44 16.30
CA ASP A 498 16.26 -25.95 17.60
C ASP A 498 15.46 -27.21 17.96
N PRO A 499 16.05 -28.43 17.93
CA PRO A 499 15.32 -29.64 18.22
C PRO A 499 14.82 -29.75 19.66
N GLY A 500 15.43 -29.00 20.59
CA GLY A 500 15.03 -28.97 22.00
C GLY A 500 13.71 -28.25 22.24
N THR A 501 13.48 -27.13 21.52
CA THR A 501 12.26 -26.33 21.64
C THR A 501 11.28 -26.59 20.50
N LYS A 502 11.73 -27.20 19.40
CA LYS A 502 11.02 -27.35 18.12
C LYS A 502 10.55 -26.01 17.57
N LEU A 503 11.40 -25.01 17.67
CA LEU A 503 11.17 -23.64 17.16
C LEU A 503 12.40 -23.18 16.39
N MET A 504 12.22 -22.19 15.52
CA MET A 504 13.31 -21.47 14.89
C MET A 504 13.96 -20.52 15.89
N ARG A 505 15.28 -20.60 16.06
CA ARG A 505 16.04 -19.87 17.08
C ARG A 505 17.33 -19.34 16.50
N GLY A 506 17.73 -18.14 16.90
CA GLY A 506 18.96 -17.50 16.43
C GLY A 506 20.24 -18.23 16.86
N LYS A 507 21.24 -18.22 15.98
CA LYS A 507 22.62 -18.68 16.26
C LYS A 507 23.63 -17.55 16.03
N ASP A 508 24.70 -17.57 16.82
CA ASP A 508 25.87 -16.70 16.58
C ASP A 508 26.79 -17.25 15.47
N SER A 509 27.82 -16.47 15.11
CA SER A 509 28.83 -16.86 14.10
C SER A 509 29.68 -18.09 14.48
N LYS A 510 29.58 -18.58 15.72
CA LYS A 510 30.22 -19.80 16.23
C LYS A 510 29.28 -20.99 16.31
N GLY A 511 28.02 -20.82 15.84
CA GLY A 511 26.99 -21.83 15.87
C GLY A 511 26.31 -22.05 17.23
N LYS A 512 26.51 -21.17 18.21
CA LYS A 512 25.86 -21.25 19.52
C LYS A 512 24.48 -20.62 19.46
N TRP A 513 23.51 -21.28 20.09
CA TRP A 513 22.15 -20.77 20.22
C TRP A 513 22.10 -19.46 21.04
N ARG A 514 21.21 -18.54 20.67
CA ARG A 514 20.93 -17.33 21.47
C ARG A 514 20.49 -17.74 22.89
N PHE A 515 21.09 -17.11 23.88
CA PHE A 515 20.74 -17.28 25.29
C PHE A 515 20.82 -15.93 26.02
N PRO A 516 19.84 -15.55 26.86
CA PRO A 516 18.58 -16.29 27.12
C PRO A 516 17.67 -16.34 25.89
N PHE A 517 16.70 -17.26 25.87
CA PHE A 517 15.73 -17.42 24.81
C PHE A 517 14.30 -17.43 25.38
N ASN A 518 13.52 -16.41 25.01
CA ASN A 518 12.08 -16.34 25.28
C ASN A 518 11.33 -16.49 23.94
N PRO A 519 10.65 -17.63 23.70
CA PRO A 519 9.97 -17.88 22.41
C PRO A 519 8.73 -17.01 22.18
N PHE A 520 8.25 -16.31 23.21
CA PHE A 520 7.09 -15.42 23.14
C PHE A 520 7.46 -13.95 22.96
N LEU A 521 8.74 -13.62 23.07
CA LEU A 521 9.19 -12.25 22.95
C LEU A 521 8.96 -11.72 21.54
N LEU A 522 8.06 -10.75 21.44
CA LEU A 522 7.82 -10.00 20.21
C LEU A 522 9.03 -9.09 19.92
N SER A 523 9.39 -8.99 18.67
CA SER A 523 10.42 -8.08 18.21
C SER A 523 10.08 -7.45 16.87
N HIS A 524 10.66 -6.27 16.65
CA HIS A 524 10.58 -5.51 15.42
C HIS A 524 11.97 -4.95 15.10
N ALA A 525 12.19 -4.51 13.86
CA ALA A 525 13.45 -3.97 13.33
C ALA A 525 14.15 -2.94 14.24
N ALA A 526 13.39 -2.16 15.00
CA ALA A 526 13.91 -1.15 15.93
C ALA A 526 14.36 -1.72 17.28
N SER A 527 13.98 -2.96 17.64
CA SER A 527 14.33 -3.57 18.92
C SER A 527 15.66 -4.32 18.81
N CYS A 528 16.69 -3.72 19.40
CA CYS A 528 18.02 -4.32 19.46
C CYS A 528 17.96 -5.69 20.17
N GLY A 529 18.48 -6.74 19.52
CA GLY A 529 18.50 -8.10 20.05
C GLY A 529 17.25 -8.95 19.72
N GLY A 530 16.29 -8.41 18.95
CA GLY A 530 15.20 -9.18 18.39
C GLY A 530 15.63 -9.97 17.16
N ASP A 531 15.30 -11.27 17.14
CA ASP A 531 15.64 -12.15 16.01
C ASP A 531 14.53 -12.22 14.95
N TYR A 532 13.36 -11.64 15.23
CA TYR A 532 12.15 -11.76 14.40
C TYR A 532 11.65 -10.39 13.96
N THR A 533 10.98 -10.37 12.83
CA THR A 533 10.34 -9.18 12.25
C THR A 533 8.86 -9.22 12.59
N GLU A 534 8.37 -8.22 13.33
CA GLU A 534 6.94 -8.13 13.70
C GLU A 534 6.36 -9.48 14.17
N GLY A 535 7.06 -10.11 15.09
CA GLY A 535 6.65 -11.43 15.54
C GLY A 535 7.59 -12.06 16.55
N ASN A 536 7.39 -13.35 16.80
CA ASN A 536 8.16 -14.16 17.73
C ASN A 536 8.52 -15.55 17.16
N ALA A 537 9.16 -16.39 17.96
CA ALA A 537 9.58 -17.72 17.52
C ALA A 537 8.41 -18.63 17.15
N TRP A 538 7.27 -18.50 17.82
CA TRP A 538 6.09 -19.32 17.53
C TRP A 538 5.51 -19.00 16.15
N GLN A 539 5.49 -17.74 15.75
CA GLN A 539 4.98 -17.29 14.47
C GLN A 539 5.95 -17.65 13.35
N TYR A 540 7.23 -17.31 13.50
CA TYR A 540 8.23 -17.52 12.44
C TYR A 540 8.64 -18.98 12.21
N THR A 541 8.40 -19.88 13.16
CA THR A 541 8.70 -21.32 12.96
C THR A 541 7.98 -21.91 11.75
N TRP A 542 6.85 -21.33 11.35
CA TRP A 542 6.02 -21.81 10.22
C TRP A 542 6.42 -21.20 8.87
N HIS A 543 7.38 -20.27 8.84
CA HIS A 543 7.86 -19.64 7.61
C HIS A 543 8.79 -20.56 6.81
N VAL A 544 8.30 -21.77 6.52
CA VAL A 544 8.96 -22.82 5.71
C VAL A 544 7.94 -23.41 4.71
N GLN A 545 7.13 -22.54 4.11
CA GLN A 545 6.08 -22.91 3.17
C GLN A 545 6.61 -23.66 1.94
N HIS A 546 7.88 -23.52 1.61
CA HIS A 546 8.56 -24.15 0.48
C HIS A 546 9.03 -25.58 0.76
N ASP A 547 9.14 -26.01 2.01
CA ASP A 547 9.58 -27.36 2.40
C ASP A 547 8.86 -27.85 3.67
N VAL A 548 7.52 -27.90 3.60
CA VAL A 548 6.68 -28.37 4.73
C VAL A 548 7.04 -29.81 5.12
N ALA A 549 7.38 -30.66 4.15
CA ALA A 549 7.82 -32.03 4.44
C ALA A 549 9.11 -32.06 5.26
N GLY A 550 10.10 -31.23 4.90
CA GLY A 550 11.34 -31.09 5.68
C GLY A 550 11.11 -30.56 7.08
N LEU A 551 10.17 -29.63 7.27
CA LEU A 551 9.80 -29.13 8.60
C LEU A 551 9.10 -30.21 9.45
N ILE A 552 8.23 -31.02 8.85
CA ILE A 552 7.59 -32.18 9.50
C ILE A 552 8.66 -33.17 9.99
N ASP A 553 9.64 -33.46 9.16
CA ASP A 553 10.74 -34.39 9.52
C ASP A 553 11.60 -33.83 10.67
N LEU A 554 11.93 -32.54 10.64
CA LEU A 554 12.65 -31.86 11.75
C LEU A 554 11.87 -31.88 13.05
N MET A 555 10.55 -31.74 13.02
CA MET A 555 9.69 -31.80 14.20
C MET A 555 9.49 -33.23 14.75
N GLY A 556 9.97 -34.25 14.05
CA GLY A 556 9.85 -35.67 14.47
C GLY A 556 8.60 -36.36 13.97
N GLY A 557 8.05 -35.92 12.82
CA GLY A 557 6.94 -36.53 12.12
C GLY A 557 5.61 -35.77 12.22
N LYS A 558 4.61 -36.25 11.48
CA LYS A 558 3.33 -35.59 11.26
C LYS A 558 2.55 -35.31 12.56
N GLU A 559 2.54 -36.25 13.49
CA GLU A 559 1.83 -36.10 14.76
C GLU A 559 2.45 -34.98 15.62
N SER A 560 3.78 -34.97 15.72
CA SER A 560 4.50 -33.92 16.45
C SER A 560 4.34 -32.54 15.81
N PHE A 561 4.34 -32.47 14.49
CA PHE A 561 4.06 -31.25 13.74
C PHE A 561 2.63 -30.74 14.00
N ALA A 562 1.61 -31.62 13.90
CA ALA A 562 0.22 -31.24 14.15
C ALA A 562 0.00 -30.74 15.58
N MET A 563 0.53 -31.46 16.60
CA MET A 563 0.44 -31.01 17.98
C MET A 563 1.11 -29.64 18.21
N LYS A 564 2.25 -29.37 17.52
CA LYS A 564 2.93 -28.08 17.64
C LYS A 564 2.12 -26.98 16.96
N LEU A 565 1.48 -27.28 15.83
CA LEU A 565 0.61 -26.34 15.13
C LEU A 565 -0.67 -26.04 15.91
N ASP A 566 -1.30 -27.05 16.50
CA ASP A 566 -2.45 -26.84 17.41
C ASP A 566 -2.06 -25.95 18.60
N SER A 567 -0.85 -26.15 19.14
CA SER A 567 -0.34 -25.31 20.23
C SER A 567 -0.23 -23.83 19.85
N LEU A 568 0.09 -23.51 18.59
CA LEU A 568 0.14 -22.11 18.11
C LEU A 568 -1.19 -21.38 18.35
N PHE A 569 -2.31 -22.05 18.14
CA PHE A 569 -3.66 -21.47 18.28
C PHE A 569 -4.24 -21.58 19.69
N MET A 570 -3.65 -22.39 20.56
CA MET A 570 -4.19 -22.69 21.89
C MET A 570 -3.41 -22.07 23.04
N LEU A 571 -2.16 -21.62 22.80
CA LEU A 571 -1.33 -21.05 23.85
C LEU A 571 -1.84 -19.67 24.24
N ASP A 572 -1.99 -19.44 25.54
CA ASP A 572 -2.38 -18.14 26.06
C ASP A 572 -1.37 -17.05 25.67
N THR A 573 -1.90 -15.92 25.20
CA THR A 573 -1.10 -14.78 24.74
C THR A 573 -0.44 -14.01 25.88
N ILE A 574 -0.96 -14.14 27.10
CA ILE A 574 -0.56 -13.35 28.26
C ILE A 574 0.56 -14.08 29.03
N ALA A 575 1.74 -14.21 28.42
CA ALA A 575 2.94 -14.42 29.21
C ALA A 575 3.49 -13.05 29.63
N GLU A 576 3.72 -12.85 30.91
CA GLU A 576 4.48 -11.69 31.40
C GLU A 576 5.79 -11.57 30.63
N ASN A 577 6.13 -10.37 30.12
CA ASN A 577 7.35 -10.07 29.32
C ASN A 577 7.34 -10.53 27.84
N THR A 578 6.21 -10.49 27.16
CA THR A 578 6.18 -10.73 25.70
C THR A 578 6.69 -9.55 24.85
N GLY A 579 6.89 -8.37 25.46
CA GLY A 579 7.14 -7.12 24.72
C GLY A 579 5.86 -6.58 24.08
N PHE A 580 5.94 -5.36 23.60
CA PHE A 580 4.89 -4.71 22.80
C PHE A 580 5.47 -4.31 21.44
N VAL A 581 4.77 -4.69 20.40
CA VAL A 581 5.02 -4.23 19.03
C VAL A 581 3.68 -3.77 18.49
N SER A 582 3.57 -2.49 18.17
CA SER A 582 2.32 -1.86 17.69
C SER A 582 1.72 -2.59 16.49
N ASP A 583 2.59 -3.20 15.71
CA ASP A 583 2.26 -3.87 14.47
C ASP A 583 1.84 -5.35 14.65
N VAL A 584 1.73 -5.86 15.87
CA VAL A 584 1.34 -7.25 16.14
C VAL A 584 0.14 -7.28 17.07
N SER A 585 -1.02 -7.56 16.53
CA SER A 585 -2.31 -7.58 17.24
C SER A 585 -3.19 -8.74 16.77
N GLY A 586 -4.43 -8.83 17.25
CA GLY A 586 -5.42 -9.81 16.80
C GLY A 586 -5.01 -11.26 17.05
N PHE A 587 -4.43 -11.54 18.22
CA PHE A 587 -3.92 -12.87 18.57
C PHE A 587 -5.03 -13.91 18.73
N ILE A 588 -4.83 -15.09 18.12
CA ILE A 588 -5.52 -16.32 18.43
C ILE A 588 -4.47 -17.31 18.94
N GLY A 589 -4.36 -17.48 20.24
CA GLY A 589 -3.19 -18.14 20.84
C GLY A 589 -1.91 -17.34 20.57
N GLN A 590 -0.93 -17.94 19.91
CA GLN A 590 0.27 -17.25 19.41
C GLN A 590 0.19 -16.92 17.91
N TYR A 591 -0.87 -17.32 17.24
CA TYR A 591 -1.10 -16.88 15.85
C TYR A 591 -1.50 -15.41 15.86
N ALA A 592 -0.79 -14.59 15.10
CA ALA A 592 -1.18 -13.24 14.77
C ALA A 592 -1.30 -13.13 13.27
N HIS A 593 -2.39 -12.53 12.81
CA HIS A 593 -2.53 -12.20 11.40
C HIS A 593 -1.75 -10.91 11.13
N CYS A 594 -1.07 -10.83 9.99
CA CYS A 594 -0.32 -9.63 9.65
C CYS A 594 -1.26 -8.43 9.51
N LEU A 595 -0.87 -7.32 10.11
CA LEU A 595 -1.67 -6.18 10.49
C LEU A 595 -2.30 -5.37 9.41
N LEU A 596 -1.66 -5.24 8.28
CA LEU A 596 -1.94 -4.14 7.36
C LEU A 596 -3.32 -4.21 6.69
N TYR A 597 -4.06 -5.32 6.83
CA TYR A 597 -5.32 -5.49 6.10
C TYR A 597 -6.44 -6.19 6.91
N THR A 598 -6.25 -6.46 8.19
CA THR A 598 -7.18 -7.35 8.91
C THR A 598 -7.51 -6.97 10.34
N SER A 599 -6.79 -6.07 10.98
CA SER A 599 -7.02 -5.75 12.40
C SER A 599 -8.39 -5.13 12.65
N ASP A 600 -8.91 -4.38 11.70
CA ASP A 600 -10.16 -3.63 11.87
C ASP A 600 -11.42 -4.47 11.64
N ALA A 601 -11.37 -5.47 10.78
CA ALA A 601 -12.51 -6.37 10.55
C ALA A 601 -12.79 -7.34 11.72
N ALA A 602 -11.84 -7.48 12.67
CA ALA A 602 -12.00 -8.34 13.85
C ALA A 602 -12.49 -7.55 15.06
N ASP A 603 -12.17 -6.25 15.16
CA ASP A 603 -12.57 -5.40 16.28
C ASP A 603 -14.00 -4.86 16.15
N ASP A 604 -14.51 -4.71 14.92
CA ASP A 604 -15.91 -4.35 14.65
C ASP A 604 -16.90 -5.52 14.78
N GLY A 605 -16.42 -6.70 15.10
CA GLY A 605 -17.18 -7.96 15.21
C GLY A 605 -17.85 -8.20 16.57
N GLU A 606 -17.83 -7.25 17.50
CA GLU A 606 -18.67 -7.34 18.70
C GLU A 606 -20.14 -7.00 18.34
#